data_6bbd2a8aa966d9a30939564729aa2328
#
_entry.id   6bbd2a8aa966d9a30939564729aa2328
#
_cell.length_a   1.000
_cell.length_b   1.000
_cell.length_c   1.000
_cell.angle_alpha   90.00
_cell.angle_beta   90.00
_cell.angle_gamma   90.00
#
_symmetry.space_group_name_H-M   'P 1'
#
loop_
_entity.id
_entity.type
_entity.pdbx_description
1 polymer ?
#
loop_
_entity_poly.entity_id
_entity_poly.type
_entity_poly.pdbx_seq_one_letter_code
_entity_poly.pdbx_strand_id
1 'polypeptide(L)'
;MDLLKLTALELGEKIKAKEVTVREAVDAVIGQIKEAESEIHSFVTIDEEGAYAQAEEIQKKIDVGELTGPLAGVPVAVKDNMCIEGQLTTCSSKILSNFKPTYTAEAVENLRKAGAVIIGKTNMDEFAMGSTTETSYYGPTRNPHNTAHVPGGSSGGSCAAVAASECYYALGSDTGGSIRQPSSFCGVVGLKPTYGTVSRYGLIAYGSSLDQIGPVAKDVSDCAAILEAIASYDPKDSTSMDRDDCDFTEALVDDVKGLRIGIPRDYMGEGLDPEVNDAVMKAAKVLEEKGAIVEAFDLRLVKYAIPAYYTIADAEASSNLERFDGVKYGYRTKDYDGLHNMYKKTRSEGFGPEVKRRIMLGSFVLSSGYYDAYYLKALRTKALIKKEFDRAFRNYDIILGPAAPTTAPELGKSLSDPMKMYLGDIYTISVNLAGLPGMSVPVGKDSKGLPIGMQLIGNVFEEKTLIRAAYTYECATKKMHETPASVGLMSEKEVR
;
A
#
# COMPACT_ATOMS: atom_id res chain seq x y z
N MET A 1 -20.42 -17.33 15.33
CA MET A 1 -19.45 -17.23 14.21
C MET A 1 -18.55 -16.07 14.54
N ASP A 2 -17.26 -16.21 14.37
CA ASP A 2 -16.31 -15.12 14.55
C ASP A 2 -16.19 -14.36 13.20
N LEU A 3 -16.88 -13.23 13.08
CA LEU A 3 -16.94 -12.45 11.85
C LEU A 3 -15.56 -11.93 11.43
N LEU A 4 -14.70 -11.59 12.38
CA LEU A 4 -13.38 -11.02 12.11
C LEU A 4 -12.42 -12.01 11.43
N LYS A 5 -12.71 -13.32 11.46
CA LYS A 5 -11.93 -14.34 10.74
C LYS A 5 -12.27 -14.46 9.26
N LEU A 6 -13.41 -13.94 8.85
CA LEU A 6 -13.83 -13.98 7.45
C LEU A 6 -12.94 -13.09 6.58
N THR A 7 -12.83 -13.44 5.29
CA THR A 7 -12.32 -12.55 4.26
C THR A 7 -13.38 -11.54 3.84
N ALA A 8 -13.05 -10.56 3.02
CA ALA A 8 -14.02 -9.57 2.55
C ALA A 8 -15.11 -10.23 1.70
N LEU A 9 -14.74 -11.14 0.81
CA LEU A 9 -15.67 -11.86 -0.05
C LEU A 9 -16.56 -12.81 0.75
N GLU A 10 -15.99 -13.56 1.71
CA GLU A 10 -16.77 -14.44 2.59
C GLU A 10 -17.83 -13.67 3.40
N LEU A 11 -17.47 -12.49 3.92
CA LEU A 11 -18.42 -11.62 4.61
C LEU A 11 -19.50 -11.12 3.64
N GLY A 12 -19.10 -10.63 2.47
CA GLY A 12 -20.05 -10.15 1.45
C GLY A 12 -21.07 -11.21 1.03
N GLU A 13 -20.63 -12.48 0.87
CA GLU A 13 -21.53 -13.61 0.61
C GLU A 13 -22.53 -13.82 1.74
N LYS A 14 -22.07 -13.76 3.01
CA LYS A 14 -22.97 -13.93 4.17
C LYS A 14 -23.97 -12.78 4.31
N ILE A 15 -23.56 -11.55 4.03
CA ILE A 15 -24.45 -10.38 4.03
C ILE A 15 -25.52 -10.57 2.92
N LYS A 16 -25.12 -10.96 1.72
CA LYS A 16 -26.01 -11.23 0.61
C LYS A 16 -27.00 -12.38 0.93
N ALA A 17 -26.53 -13.44 1.60
CA ALA A 17 -27.34 -14.55 2.06
C ALA A 17 -28.27 -14.18 3.25
N LYS A 18 -28.15 -12.96 3.79
CA LYS A 18 -28.88 -12.47 4.99
C LYS A 18 -28.56 -13.28 6.28
N GLU A 19 -27.38 -13.91 6.31
CA GLU A 19 -26.85 -14.60 7.50
C GLU A 19 -26.22 -13.62 8.48
N VAL A 20 -25.74 -12.47 7.97
CA VAL A 20 -25.12 -11.37 8.71
C VAL A 20 -25.68 -10.06 8.18
N THR A 21 -25.99 -9.13 9.06
CA THR A 21 -26.37 -7.77 8.68
C THR A 21 -25.13 -6.88 8.51
N VAL A 22 -25.26 -5.81 7.71
CA VAL A 22 -24.17 -4.83 7.56
C VAL A 22 -23.82 -4.20 8.91
N ARG A 23 -24.83 -3.99 9.78
CA ARG A 23 -24.62 -3.46 11.12
C ARG A 23 -23.76 -4.40 11.98
N GLU A 24 -24.04 -5.70 11.98
CA GLU A 24 -23.21 -6.68 12.73
C GLU A 24 -21.77 -6.71 12.23
N ALA A 25 -21.53 -6.54 10.93
CA ALA A 25 -20.19 -6.42 10.38
C ALA A 25 -19.46 -5.17 10.87
N VAL A 26 -20.17 -4.02 10.92
CA VAL A 26 -19.62 -2.76 11.48
C VAL A 26 -19.39 -2.89 12.99
N ASP A 27 -20.35 -3.47 13.75
CA ASP A 27 -20.20 -3.71 15.19
C ASP A 27 -18.94 -4.53 15.52
N ALA A 28 -18.68 -5.60 14.72
CA ALA A 28 -17.49 -6.43 14.89
C ALA A 28 -16.20 -5.64 14.71
N VAL A 29 -16.11 -4.84 13.63
CA VAL A 29 -14.93 -4.02 13.30
C VAL A 29 -14.73 -2.91 14.32
N ILE A 30 -15.78 -2.17 14.70
CA ILE A 30 -15.68 -1.09 15.71
C ILE A 30 -15.31 -1.68 17.08
N GLY A 31 -15.81 -2.86 17.43
CA GLY A 31 -15.41 -3.59 18.62
C GLY A 31 -13.92 -3.89 18.63
N GLN A 32 -13.39 -4.42 17.55
CA GLN A 32 -11.97 -4.73 17.37
C GLN A 32 -11.09 -3.47 17.45
N ILE A 33 -11.50 -2.39 16.80
CA ILE A 33 -10.80 -1.09 16.87
C ILE A 33 -10.72 -0.60 18.33
N LYS A 34 -11.81 -0.67 19.08
CA LYS A 34 -11.82 -0.25 20.50
C LYS A 34 -10.89 -1.09 21.37
N GLU A 35 -10.64 -2.33 21.00
CA GLU A 35 -9.72 -3.24 21.71
C GLU A 35 -8.26 -2.99 21.33
N ALA A 36 -7.95 -2.89 20.02
CA ALA A 36 -6.60 -2.97 19.50
C ALA A 36 -5.95 -1.61 19.21
N GLU A 37 -6.73 -0.58 18.84
CA GLU A 37 -6.20 0.68 18.27
C GLU A 37 -5.32 1.47 19.26
N SER A 38 -5.56 1.36 20.57
CA SER A 38 -4.71 2.00 21.59
C SER A 38 -3.27 1.52 21.58
N GLU A 39 -2.99 0.31 21.09
CA GLU A 39 -1.66 -0.26 20.96
C GLU A 39 -1.11 -0.17 19.55
N ILE A 40 -1.96 -0.35 18.53
CA ILE A 40 -1.53 -0.46 17.12
C ILE A 40 -1.42 0.91 16.46
N HIS A 41 -2.33 1.82 16.71
CA HIS A 41 -2.36 3.16 16.09
C HIS A 41 -2.44 3.09 14.55
N SER A 42 -3.36 2.29 14.03
CA SER A 42 -3.55 2.12 12.59
C SER A 42 -4.36 3.24 11.93
N PHE A 43 -5.18 3.99 12.72
CA PHE A 43 -6.03 5.08 12.23
C PHE A 43 -5.55 6.47 12.66
N VAL A 44 -5.82 7.45 11.81
CA VAL A 44 -5.79 8.89 12.14
C VAL A 44 -7.19 9.38 12.52
N THR A 45 -8.20 8.86 11.84
CA THR A 45 -9.60 9.21 12.06
C THR A 45 -10.47 7.98 11.91
N ILE A 46 -11.33 7.75 12.90
CA ILE A 46 -12.38 6.71 12.88
C ILE A 46 -13.72 7.45 12.78
N ASP A 47 -14.55 7.07 11.83
CA ASP A 47 -15.88 7.66 11.59
C ASP A 47 -16.97 6.67 12.00
N GLU A 48 -17.07 6.40 13.30
CA GLU A 48 -18.02 5.43 13.87
C GLU A 48 -19.47 5.80 13.51
N GLU A 49 -19.87 7.07 13.68
CA GLU A 49 -21.22 7.52 13.37
C GLU A 49 -21.53 7.42 11.87
N GLY A 50 -20.60 7.83 11.01
CA GLY A 50 -20.75 7.73 9.58
C GLY A 50 -20.79 6.28 9.09
N ALA A 51 -20.03 5.37 9.71
CA ALA A 51 -20.05 3.95 9.40
C ALA A 51 -21.42 3.32 9.69
N TYR A 52 -22.01 3.62 10.83
CA TYR A 52 -23.39 3.15 11.16
C TYR A 52 -24.43 3.73 10.23
N ALA A 53 -24.36 5.01 9.87
CA ALA A 53 -25.28 5.63 8.93
C ALA A 53 -25.18 4.97 7.52
N GLN A 54 -23.94 4.74 7.05
CA GLN A 54 -23.69 4.01 5.81
C GLN A 54 -24.26 2.58 5.88
N ALA A 55 -24.07 1.87 7.01
CA ALA A 55 -24.56 0.50 7.19
C ALA A 55 -26.08 0.41 7.04
N GLU A 56 -26.81 1.36 7.63
CA GLU A 56 -28.29 1.39 7.52
C GLU A 56 -28.77 1.67 6.09
N GLU A 57 -28.11 2.58 5.38
CA GLU A 57 -28.45 2.90 3.98
C GLU A 57 -28.15 1.73 3.04
N ILE A 58 -26.94 1.15 3.18
CA ILE A 58 -26.47 0.04 2.35
C ILE A 58 -27.32 -1.21 2.59
N GLN A 59 -27.68 -1.52 3.85
CA GLN A 59 -28.56 -2.65 4.17
C GLN A 59 -29.92 -2.54 3.43
N LYS A 60 -30.52 -1.34 3.41
CA LYS A 60 -31.79 -1.12 2.67
C LYS A 60 -31.64 -1.40 1.17
N LYS A 61 -30.52 -0.96 0.56
CA LYS A 61 -30.23 -1.19 -0.86
C LYS A 61 -30.00 -2.68 -1.18
N ILE A 62 -29.33 -3.41 -0.26
CA ILE A 62 -29.16 -4.87 -0.37
C ILE A 62 -30.51 -5.58 -0.25
N ASP A 63 -31.35 -5.18 0.71
CA ASP A 63 -32.64 -5.83 0.96
C ASP A 63 -33.61 -5.75 -0.21
N VAL A 64 -33.55 -4.64 -0.97
CA VAL A 64 -34.38 -4.45 -2.19
C VAL A 64 -33.69 -4.93 -3.47
N GLY A 65 -32.46 -5.46 -3.38
CA GLY A 65 -31.71 -6.01 -4.52
C GLY A 65 -31.05 -4.95 -5.42
N GLU A 66 -30.89 -3.72 -4.94
CA GLU A 66 -30.21 -2.63 -5.66
C GLU A 66 -28.67 -2.81 -5.60
N LEU A 67 -28.14 -3.30 -4.47
CA LEU A 67 -26.74 -3.65 -4.28
C LEU A 67 -26.58 -5.17 -4.17
N THR A 68 -25.88 -5.76 -5.15
CA THR A 68 -25.68 -7.22 -5.26
C THR A 68 -24.21 -7.61 -5.39
N GLY A 69 -23.31 -6.62 -5.44
CA GLY A 69 -21.87 -6.84 -5.61
C GLY A 69 -21.22 -7.56 -4.41
N PRO A 70 -20.04 -8.15 -4.60
CA PRO A 70 -19.39 -8.96 -3.57
C PRO A 70 -18.85 -8.14 -2.38
N LEU A 71 -18.66 -6.82 -2.55
CA LEU A 71 -18.17 -5.92 -1.51
C LEU A 71 -19.28 -5.12 -0.82
N ALA A 72 -20.55 -5.36 -1.16
CA ALA A 72 -21.68 -4.65 -0.57
C ALA A 72 -21.83 -4.95 0.92
N GLY A 73 -21.76 -3.91 1.74
CA GLY A 73 -21.84 -3.99 3.20
C GLY A 73 -20.51 -4.31 3.90
N VAL A 74 -19.41 -4.52 3.16
CA VAL A 74 -18.11 -4.88 3.75
C VAL A 74 -17.36 -3.65 4.26
N PRO A 75 -16.90 -3.64 5.54
CA PRO A 75 -16.14 -2.54 6.12
C PRO A 75 -14.73 -2.39 5.54
N VAL A 76 -14.38 -1.14 5.15
CA VAL A 76 -13.09 -0.77 4.54
C VAL A 76 -12.43 0.41 5.22
N ALA A 77 -11.11 0.41 5.28
CA ALA A 77 -10.31 1.56 5.70
C ALA A 77 -9.59 2.21 4.49
N VAL A 78 -9.38 3.53 4.55
CA VAL A 78 -8.81 4.30 3.44
C VAL A 78 -7.58 5.07 3.93
N LYS A 79 -6.45 4.91 3.25
CA LYS A 79 -5.22 5.65 3.59
C LYS A 79 -5.44 7.16 3.59
N ASP A 80 -4.85 7.86 4.55
CA ASP A 80 -5.15 9.27 4.85
C ASP A 80 -4.63 10.28 3.80
N ASN A 81 -4.13 9.83 2.67
CA ASN A 81 -3.83 10.67 1.51
C ASN A 81 -4.88 10.62 0.40
N MET A 82 -5.97 9.87 0.56
CA MET A 82 -7.10 9.86 -0.36
C MET A 82 -8.21 10.76 0.18
N CYS A 83 -8.61 11.74 -0.62
CA CYS A 83 -9.66 12.69 -0.26
C CYS A 83 -11.02 12.02 -0.12
N ILE A 84 -11.74 12.36 0.95
CA ILE A 84 -13.16 12.03 1.15
C ILE A 84 -13.87 13.33 1.50
N GLU A 85 -14.87 13.73 0.70
CA GLU A 85 -15.58 14.99 0.88
C GLU A 85 -16.11 15.13 2.32
N GLY A 86 -15.80 16.29 2.94
CA GLY A 86 -16.22 16.62 4.31
C GLY A 86 -15.46 15.91 5.43
N GLN A 87 -14.67 14.87 5.16
CA GLN A 87 -13.86 14.16 6.17
C GLN A 87 -12.43 14.70 6.21
N LEU A 88 -11.78 14.63 7.38
CA LEU A 88 -10.37 15.02 7.51
C LEU A 88 -9.50 14.17 6.57
N THR A 89 -8.60 14.82 5.85
CA THR A 89 -7.59 14.18 4.99
C THR A 89 -6.27 14.90 5.21
N THR A 90 -5.42 14.33 6.06
CA THR A 90 -4.29 15.03 6.63
C THR A 90 -2.94 14.61 6.05
N CYS A 91 -2.86 13.51 5.31
CA CYS A 91 -1.60 12.86 4.92
C CYS A 91 -0.68 12.59 6.12
N SER A 92 -1.25 12.37 7.30
CA SER A 92 -0.53 12.23 8.57
C SER A 92 0.42 13.40 8.85
N SER A 93 0.05 14.63 8.42
CA SER A 93 0.85 15.85 8.53
C SER A 93 0.11 16.97 9.26
N LYS A 94 0.85 17.72 10.07
CA LYS A 94 0.32 18.93 10.72
C LYS A 94 -0.15 19.98 9.71
N ILE A 95 0.49 20.08 8.54
CA ILE A 95 0.15 21.08 7.51
C ILE A 95 -1.29 20.92 7.01
N LEU A 96 -1.84 19.69 7.02
CA LEU A 96 -3.21 19.38 6.60
C LEU A 96 -4.11 18.93 7.77
N SER A 97 -3.70 19.10 9.04
CA SER A 97 -4.42 18.60 10.21
C SER A 97 -5.87 19.10 10.35
N ASN A 98 -6.23 20.15 9.65
CA ASN A 98 -7.58 20.74 9.63
C ASN A 98 -8.23 20.73 8.24
N PHE A 99 -7.64 20.02 7.28
CA PHE A 99 -8.14 20.02 5.91
C PHE A 99 -9.27 19.02 5.72
N LYS A 100 -10.41 19.53 5.22
CA LYS A 100 -11.55 18.75 4.76
C LYS A 100 -11.74 19.01 3.28
N PRO A 101 -11.54 18.03 2.39
CA PRO A 101 -11.73 18.21 0.96
C PRO A 101 -13.19 18.44 0.59
N THR A 102 -13.41 19.10 -0.55
CA THR A 102 -14.72 19.35 -1.15
C THR A 102 -15.04 18.39 -2.28
N TYR A 103 -14.29 17.28 -2.36
CA TYR A 103 -14.45 16.23 -3.36
C TYR A 103 -13.87 14.93 -2.80
N THR A 104 -14.31 13.81 -3.39
CA THR A 104 -13.85 12.46 -3.03
C THR A 104 -12.95 11.89 -4.12
N ALA A 105 -11.96 11.09 -3.75
CA ALA A 105 -11.11 10.36 -4.67
C ALA A 105 -11.92 9.34 -5.47
N GLU A 106 -11.66 9.21 -6.78
CA GLU A 106 -12.43 8.32 -7.66
C GLU A 106 -12.41 6.86 -7.18
N ALA A 107 -11.27 6.36 -6.73
CA ALA A 107 -11.17 5.01 -6.17
C ALA A 107 -12.10 4.81 -4.95
N VAL A 108 -12.28 5.84 -4.13
CA VAL A 108 -13.21 5.79 -2.97
C VAL A 108 -14.66 5.90 -3.43
N GLU A 109 -14.96 6.73 -4.43
CA GLU A 109 -16.31 6.79 -5.02
C GLU A 109 -16.70 5.45 -5.65
N ASN A 110 -15.77 4.75 -6.27
CA ASN A 110 -16.03 3.42 -6.83
C ASN A 110 -16.31 2.39 -5.73
N LEU A 111 -15.60 2.44 -4.59
CA LEU A 111 -15.95 1.61 -3.42
C LEU A 111 -17.32 1.94 -2.86
N ARG A 112 -17.71 3.22 -2.79
CA ARG A 112 -19.07 3.62 -2.37
C ARG A 112 -20.13 3.09 -3.32
N LYS A 113 -19.88 3.15 -4.64
CA LYS A 113 -20.78 2.56 -5.65
C LYS A 113 -20.89 1.04 -5.49
N ALA A 114 -19.81 0.36 -5.10
CA ALA A 114 -19.79 -1.06 -4.77
C ALA A 114 -20.51 -1.39 -3.44
N GLY A 115 -20.91 -0.38 -2.67
CA GLY A 115 -21.61 -0.55 -1.39
C GLY A 115 -20.68 -0.84 -0.21
N ALA A 116 -19.40 -0.52 -0.29
CA ALA A 116 -18.47 -0.66 0.84
C ALA A 116 -18.79 0.34 1.96
N VAL A 117 -18.56 -0.05 3.22
CA VAL A 117 -18.72 0.81 4.40
C VAL A 117 -17.37 1.38 4.80
N ILE A 118 -17.18 2.69 4.68
CA ILE A 118 -15.91 3.36 5.03
C ILE A 118 -15.89 3.59 6.54
N ILE A 119 -14.90 2.96 7.23
CA ILE A 119 -14.76 3.03 8.69
C ILE A 119 -13.93 4.24 9.12
N GLY A 120 -12.91 4.62 8.33
CA GLY A 120 -12.02 5.71 8.71
C GLY A 120 -10.81 5.85 7.81
N LYS A 121 -9.87 6.71 8.27
CA LYS A 121 -8.64 7.08 7.57
C LYS A 121 -7.44 6.50 8.30
N THR A 122 -6.66 5.67 7.59
CA THR A 122 -5.52 4.98 8.20
C THR A 122 -4.27 5.85 8.24
N ASN A 123 -3.48 5.64 9.28
CA ASN A 123 -2.20 6.30 9.49
C ASN A 123 -1.17 5.93 8.40
N MET A 124 -0.21 6.81 8.20
CA MET A 124 0.80 6.66 7.14
C MET A 124 2.05 7.47 7.48
N ASP A 125 3.15 7.21 6.79
CA ASP A 125 4.26 8.16 6.78
C ASP A 125 3.80 9.50 6.21
N GLU A 126 4.27 10.59 6.78
CA GLU A 126 3.88 11.95 6.39
C GLU A 126 4.03 12.17 4.88
N PHE A 127 2.92 12.52 4.18
CA PHE A 127 2.85 12.67 2.72
C PHE A 127 3.37 11.47 1.92
N ALA A 128 3.22 10.26 2.45
CA ALA A 128 3.75 9.03 1.87
C ALA A 128 5.29 9.00 1.74
N MET A 129 6.00 9.81 2.51
CA MET A 129 7.45 9.95 2.51
C MET A 129 8.09 9.18 3.67
N GLY A 130 8.21 7.88 3.50
CA GLY A 130 8.79 6.96 4.47
C GLY A 130 8.46 5.53 4.14
N SER A 131 9.00 4.60 4.93
CA SER A 131 8.85 3.15 4.74
C SER A 131 8.59 2.42 6.06
N THR A 132 8.17 3.15 7.12
CA THR A 132 8.02 2.59 8.47
C THR A 132 6.77 3.05 9.23
N THR A 133 6.08 4.09 8.74
CA THR A 133 4.95 4.76 9.39
C THR A 133 5.31 5.35 10.77
N GLU A 134 6.58 5.71 10.93
CA GLU A 134 7.09 6.40 12.13
C GLU A 134 7.12 7.92 11.98
N THR A 135 7.00 8.45 10.74
CA THR A 135 7.09 9.88 10.46
C THR A 135 5.76 10.62 10.58
N SER A 136 4.69 9.92 10.95
CA SER A 136 3.35 10.49 11.16
C SER A 136 3.35 11.56 12.26
N TYR A 137 2.70 12.69 11.99
CA TYR A 137 2.42 13.72 13.00
C TYR A 137 1.59 13.21 14.18
N TYR A 138 0.77 12.19 13.96
CA TYR A 138 -0.11 11.61 14.98
C TYR A 138 0.55 10.50 15.80
N GLY A 139 1.80 10.19 15.52
CA GLY A 139 2.55 9.11 16.17
C GLY A 139 2.71 7.88 15.29
N PRO A 140 3.58 6.94 15.69
CA PRO A 140 3.88 5.75 14.91
C PRO A 140 2.75 4.72 14.96
N THR A 141 2.55 4.01 13.86
CA THR A 141 1.79 2.75 13.85
C THR A 141 2.72 1.60 14.24
N ARG A 142 2.19 0.59 14.91
CA ARG A 142 2.92 -0.60 15.37
C ARG A 142 2.49 -1.84 14.58
N ASN A 143 3.40 -2.80 14.47
CA ASN A 143 3.12 -4.05 13.78
C ASN A 143 2.23 -4.96 14.65
N PRO A 144 1.08 -5.44 14.15
CA PRO A 144 0.19 -6.31 14.93
C PRO A 144 0.80 -7.65 15.34
N HIS A 145 1.82 -8.15 14.63
CA HIS A 145 2.53 -9.38 15.00
C HIS A 145 3.50 -9.18 16.16
N ASN A 146 4.04 -7.96 16.32
CA ASN A 146 4.90 -7.59 17.44
C ASN A 146 4.96 -6.05 17.52
N THR A 147 4.34 -5.48 18.55
CA THR A 147 4.20 -4.03 18.72
C THR A 147 5.50 -3.27 19.00
N ALA A 148 6.61 -3.98 19.23
CA ALA A 148 7.96 -3.40 19.25
C ALA A 148 8.55 -3.14 17.86
N HIS A 149 7.88 -3.59 16.79
CA HIS A 149 8.32 -3.50 15.40
C HIS A 149 7.42 -2.56 14.58
N VAL A 150 7.97 -2.05 13.47
CA VAL A 150 7.23 -1.21 12.53
C VAL A 150 6.31 -2.04 11.64
N PRO A 151 5.16 -1.51 11.17
CA PRO A 151 4.30 -2.17 10.20
C PRO A 151 4.82 -2.07 8.77
N GLY A 152 5.94 -1.33 8.56
CA GLY A 152 6.33 -0.84 7.25
C GLY A 152 5.61 0.45 6.87
N GLY A 153 5.80 0.88 5.61
CA GLY A 153 5.20 2.13 5.12
C GLY A 153 5.43 2.36 3.61
N SER A 154 4.82 3.40 3.15
CA SER A 154 4.03 4.42 3.86
C SER A 154 2.57 4.05 4.15
N SER A 155 2.03 2.92 3.66
CA SER A 155 0.66 2.44 3.97
C SER A 155 0.64 1.52 5.20
N GLY A 156 1.48 1.78 6.22
CA GLY A 156 1.60 0.92 7.40
C GLY A 156 0.30 0.82 8.20
N GLY A 157 -0.44 1.93 8.36
CA GLY A 157 -1.75 1.89 9.01
C GLY A 157 -2.76 1.04 8.26
N SER A 158 -2.81 1.11 6.90
CA SER A 158 -3.69 0.26 6.09
C SER A 158 -3.37 -1.23 6.25
N CYS A 159 -2.07 -1.60 6.22
CA CYS A 159 -1.66 -2.99 6.37
C CYS A 159 -1.85 -3.49 7.81
N ALA A 160 -1.56 -2.66 8.81
CA ALA A 160 -1.77 -2.99 10.22
C ALA A 160 -3.26 -3.18 10.54
N ALA A 161 -4.15 -2.29 10.04
CA ALA A 161 -5.58 -2.41 10.24
C ALA A 161 -6.16 -3.73 9.69
N VAL A 162 -5.73 -4.15 8.49
CA VAL A 162 -6.13 -5.44 7.91
C VAL A 162 -5.58 -6.60 8.72
N ALA A 163 -4.29 -6.57 9.10
CA ALA A 163 -3.66 -7.63 9.87
C ALA A 163 -4.24 -7.78 11.28
N ALA A 164 -4.67 -6.65 11.90
CA ALA A 164 -5.33 -6.64 13.21
C ALA A 164 -6.84 -6.91 13.13
N SER A 165 -7.39 -7.13 11.93
CA SER A 165 -8.84 -7.26 11.71
C SER A 165 -9.66 -6.03 12.14
N GLU A 166 -9.08 -4.85 12.13
CA GLU A 166 -9.74 -3.56 12.34
C GLU A 166 -10.51 -3.08 11.09
N CYS A 167 -10.34 -3.77 9.99
CA CYS A 167 -11.15 -3.73 8.76
C CYS A 167 -10.96 -5.02 7.98
N TYR A 168 -11.83 -5.30 7.02
CA TYR A 168 -11.69 -6.49 6.17
C TYR A 168 -10.65 -6.28 5.07
N TYR A 169 -10.57 -5.07 4.56
CA TYR A 169 -9.58 -4.64 3.57
C TYR A 169 -9.34 -3.14 3.67
N ALA A 170 -8.28 -2.68 3.02
CA ALA A 170 -7.95 -1.26 2.99
C ALA A 170 -7.45 -0.82 1.61
N LEU A 171 -7.55 0.48 1.32
CA LEU A 171 -6.80 1.08 0.24
C LEU A 171 -5.47 1.64 0.75
N GLY A 172 -4.41 1.35 0.00
CA GLY A 172 -3.09 1.95 0.16
C GLY A 172 -2.70 2.79 -1.06
N SER A 173 -1.54 3.45 -0.97
CA SER A 173 -0.87 4.06 -2.11
C SER A 173 0.59 3.65 -2.16
N ASP A 174 1.13 3.49 -3.36
CA ASP A 174 2.48 2.95 -3.59
C ASP A 174 3.23 3.84 -4.59
N THR A 175 4.26 4.51 -4.13
CA THR A 175 5.13 5.38 -4.94
C THR A 175 6.49 4.71 -5.20
N GLY A 176 6.96 3.88 -4.24
CA GLY A 176 8.22 3.16 -4.32
C GLY A 176 8.21 1.80 -3.60
N GLY A 177 7.01 1.29 -3.23
CA GLY A 177 6.86 0.05 -2.47
C GLY A 177 5.84 0.15 -1.34
N SER A 178 5.20 1.31 -1.20
CA SER A 178 4.41 1.68 -0.01
C SER A 178 3.07 0.93 0.17
N ILE A 179 2.72 -0.02 -0.71
CA ILE A 179 1.72 -1.07 -0.49
C ILE A 179 2.43 -2.39 -0.22
N ARG A 180 3.37 -2.76 -1.07
CA ARG A 180 3.99 -4.10 -1.13
C ARG A 180 4.88 -4.39 0.07
N GLN A 181 5.74 -3.45 0.45
CA GLN A 181 6.65 -3.61 1.58
C GLN A 181 5.88 -3.72 2.92
N PRO A 182 4.95 -2.80 3.28
CA PRO A 182 4.20 -2.95 4.52
C PRO A 182 3.27 -4.18 4.52
N SER A 183 2.75 -4.61 3.37
CA SER A 183 2.01 -5.88 3.27
C SER A 183 2.89 -7.09 3.63
N SER A 184 4.16 -7.10 3.20
CA SER A 184 5.13 -8.12 3.61
C SER A 184 5.35 -8.12 5.12
N PHE A 185 5.54 -6.94 5.73
CA PHE A 185 5.82 -6.83 7.16
C PHE A 185 4.62 -7.14 8.05
N CYS A 186 3.41 -6.90 7.56
CA CYS A 186 2.16 -7.19 8.28
C CYS A 186 1.56 -8.56 7.93
N GLY A 187 2.16 -9.32 7.01
CA GLY A 187 1.67 -10.66 6.64
C GLY A 187 0.31 -10.63 5.95
N VAL A 188 0.04 -9.61 5.16
CA VAL A 188 -1.17 -9.44 4.35
C VAL A 188 -0.84 -9.38 2.86
N VAL A 189 -1.84 -9.51 2.00
CA VAL A 189 -1.68 -9.38 0.55
C VAL A 189 -1.84 -7.93 0.14
N GLY A 190 -0.91 -7.42 -0.67
CA GLY A 190 -0.99 -6.06 -1.21
C GLY A 190 -0.63 -6.01 -2.68
N LEU A 191 -1.48 -5.35 -3.48
CA LEU A 191 -1.29 -5.24 -4.91
C LEU A 191 -1.18 -3.79 -5.35
N LYS A 192 -0.06 -3.46 -5.99
CA LYS A 192 0.11 -2.22 -6.75
C LYS A 192 -0.17 -2.51 -8.22
N PRO A 193 -1.24 -2.00 -8.82
CA PRO A 193 -1.50 -2.24 -10.25
C PRO A 193 -0.53 -1.47 -11.14
N THR A 194 -0.62 -1.68 -12.43
CA THR A 194 0.05 -0.87 -13.46
C THR A 194 -0.31 0.59 -13.29
N TYR A 195 0.66 1.48 -13.49
CA TYR A 195 0.45 2.92 -13.44
C TYR A 195 -0.68 3.34 -14.40
N GLY A 196 -1.70 4.02 -13.86
CA GLY A 196 -2.86 4.47 -14.59
C GLY A 196 -4.06 3.51 -14.62
N THR A 197 -3.95 2.30 -14.08
CA THR A 197 -5.09 1.35 -13.96
C THR A 197 -6.16 1.86 -13.01
N VAL A 198 -5.77 2.50 -11.91
CA VAL A 198 -6.67 3.15 -10.94
C VAL A 198 -6.45 4.66 -11.01
N SER A 199 -7.53 5.43 -11.12
CA SER A 199 -7.46 6.89 -11.14
C SER A 199 -6.77 7.44 -9.89
N ARG A 200 -5.92 8.44 -10.09
CA ARG A 200 -5.27 9.21 -9.01
C ARG A 200 -6.01 10.49 -8.66
N TYR A 201 -7.18 10.76 -9.28
CA TYR A 201 -8.00 11.89 -8.90
C TYR A 201 -8.40 11.77 -7.43
N GLY A 202 -8.09 12.82 -6.65
CA GLY A 202 -8.32 12.86 -5.21
C GLY A 202 -7.25 12.16 -4.36
N LEU A 203 -6.20 11.58 -4.96
CA LEU A 203 -4.99 11.18 -4.25
C LEU A 203 -4.09 12.41 -4.08
N ILE A 204 -3.73 12.75 -2.84
CA ILE A 204 -2.76 13.81 -2.57
C ILE A 204 -1.39 13.33 -3.01
N ALA A 205 -0.79 14.01 -4.00
CA ALA A 205 0.38 13.55 -4.72
C ALA A 205 1.68 13.67 -3.89
N TYR A 206 2.47 12.59 -3.90
CA TYR A 206 3.88 12.60 -3.55
C TYR A 206 4.73 12.68 -4.83
N GLY A 207 4.77 11.62 -5.64
CA GLY A 207 5.48 11.54 -6.90
C GLY A 207 4.52 11.28 -8.06
N SER A 208 4.11 12.33 -8.77
CA SER A 208 3.04 12.29 -9.77
C SER A 208 3.27 11.28 -10.90
N SER A 209 4.54 10.96 -11.23
CA SER A 209 4.89 9.97 -12.25
C SER A 209 5.07 8.56 -11.71
N LEU A 210 4.76 8.32 -10.42
CA LEU A 210 5.06 7.08 -9.71
C LEU A 210 3.89 6.58 -8.85
N ASP A 211 3.11 7.50 -8.25
CA ASP A 211 2.03 7.18 -7.31
C ASP A 211 0.96 6.29 -7.95
N GLN A 212 0.52 5.26 -7.22
CA GLN A 212 -0.59 4.41 -7.62
C GLN A 212 -1.39 3.98 -6.38
N ILE A 213 -2.72 3.97 -6.48
CA ILE A 213 -3.64 3.40 -5.48
C ILE A 213 -3.75 1.89 -5.74
N GLY A 214 -3.87 1.11 -4.66
CA GLY A 214 -4.13 -0.32 -4.76
C GLY A 214 -4.67 -0.92 -3.47
N PRO A 215 -5.20 -2.16 -3.54
CA PRO A 215 -5.77 -2.87 -2.41
C PRO A 215 -4.74 -3.48 -1.48
N VAL A 216 -5.14 -3.59 -0.21
CA VAL A 216 -4.54 -4.40 0.84
C VAL A 216 -5.64 -5.27 1.43
N ALA A 217 -5.46 -6.58 1.49
CA ALA A 217 -6.47 -7.52 1.97
C ALA A 217 -5.85 -8.76 2.63
N LYS A 218 -6.69 -9.62 3.21
CA LYS A 218 -6.25 -10.84 3.88
C LYS A 218 -5.76 -11.91 2.89
N ASP A 219 -6.35 -11.97 1.70
CA ASP A 219 -6.02 -12.95 0.68
C ASP A 219 -6.01 -12.38 -0.74
N VAL A 220 -5.61 -13.21 -1.69
CA VAL A 220 -5.48 -12.87 -3.12
C VAL A 220 -6.85 -12.63 -3.76
N SER A 221 -7.87 -13.38 -3.37
CA SER A 221 -9.21 -13.28 -3.92
C SER A 221 -9.85 -11.93 -3.58
N ASP A 222 -9.72 -11.51 -2.34
CA ASP A 222 -10.16 -10.19 -1.88
C ASP A 222 -9.44 -9.07 -2.66
N CYS A 223 -8.09 -9.16 -2.79
CA CYS A 223 -7.32 -8.18 -3.55
C CYS A 223 -7.78 -8.06 -5.01
N ALA A 224 -8.10 -9.18 -5.67
CA ALA A 224 -8.60 -9.18 -7.04
C ALA A 224 -9.94 -8.46 -7.15
N ALA A 225 -10.90 -8.80 -6.28
CA ALA A 225 -12.24 -8.19 -6.29
C ALA A 225 -12.20 -6.69 -5.93
N ILE A 226 -11.33 -6.28 -5.01
CA ILE A 226 -11.18 -4.88 -4.66
C ILE A 226 -10.55 -4.09 -5.81
N LEU A 227 -9.51 -4.65 -6.46
CA LEU A 227 -8.91 -4.02 -7.64
C LEU A 227 -9.93 -3.86 -8.77
N GLU A 228 -10.75 -4.88 -9.03
CA GLU A 228 -11.83 -4.85 -10.00
C GLU A 228 -12.84 -3.72 -9.69
N ALA A 229 -13.18 -3.53 -8.42
CA ALA A 229 -14.09 -2.48 -7.99
C ALA A 229 -13.54 -1.06 -8.15
N ILE A 230 -12.22 -0.85 -7.99
CA ILE A 230 -11.60 0.49 -8.02
C ILE A 230 -10.94 0.86 -9.35
N ALA A 231 -10.68 -0.12 -10.23
CA ALA A 231 -10.09 0.12 -11.54
C ALA A 231 -11.14 0.70 -12.49
N SER A 232 -10.87 1.87 -13.04
CA SER A 232 -11.76 2.54 -13.99
C SER A 232 -11.05 3.63 -14.77
N TYR A 233 -11.49 3.88 -15.98
CA TYR A 233 -11.11 5.10 -16.69
C TYR A 233 -11.77 6.32 -16.04
N ASP A 234 -10.96 7.35 -15.81
CA ASP A 234 -11.43 8.62 -15.23
C ASP A 234 -10.88 9.81 -16.04
N PRO A 235 -11.73 10.57 -16.74
CA PRO A 235 -11.29 11.73 -17.52
C PRO A 235 -10.77 12.89 -16.65
N LYS A 236 -10.95 12.85 -15.32
CA LYS A 236 -10.38 13.82 -14.36
C LYS A 236 -8.91 13.56 -14.07
N ASP A 237 -8.40 12.37 -14.37
CA ASP A 237 -6.98 12.01 -14.28
C ASP A 237 -6.43 11.74 -15.68
N SER A 238 -5.60 12.65 -16.19
CA SER A 238 -4.98 12.53 -17.52
C SER A 238 -4.04 11.32 -17.66
N THR A 239 -3.71 10.63 -16.58
CA THR A 239 -2.88 9.42 -16.58
C THR A 239 -3.70 8.15 -16.46
N SER A 240 -5.02 8.26 -16.24
CA SER A 240 -5.92 7.12 -16.19
C SER A 240 -6.00 6.45 -17.57
N MET A 241 -5.89 5.13 -17.59
CA MET A 241 -5.88 4.33 -18.82
C MET A 241 -7.24 3.72 -19.06
N ASP A 242 -7.73 3.85 -20.29
CA ASP A 242 -8.96 3.20 -20.75
C ASP A 242 -8.66 1.73 -21.08
N ARG A 243 -9.25 0.81 -20.33
CA ARG A 243 -8.98 -0.63 -20.41
C ARG A 243 -10.30 -1.43 -20.37
N ASP A 244 -10.39 -2.43 -21.21
CA ASP A 244 -11.54 -3.37 -21.27
C ASP A 244 -11.32 -4.65 -20.44
N ASP A 245 -10.13 -4.86 -19.87
CA ASP A 245 -9.68 -6.10 -19.22
C ASP A 245 -9.57 -6.00 -17.69
N CYS A 246 -10.47 -5.26 -17.04
CA CYS A 246 -10.45 -5.01 -15.60
C CYS A 246 -11.24 -6.04 -14.76
N ASP A 247 -11.69 -7.15 -15.32
CA ASP A 247 -12.33 -8.28 -14.64
C ASP A 247 -11.27 -9.21 -14.01
N PHE A 248 -10.66 -8.72 -12.94
CA PHE A 248 -9.49 -9.37 -12.31
C PHE A 248 -9.84 -10.66 -11.56
N THR A 249 -11.09 -10.83 -11.14
CA THR A 249 -11.56 -12.05 -10.47
C THR A 249 -11.58 -13.27 -11.40
N GLU A 250 -11.63 -13.09 -12.72
CA GLU A 250 -11.48 -14.19 -13.68
C GLU A 250 -10.09 -14.87 -13.61
N ALA A 251 -9.10 -14.19 -13.05
CA ALA A 251 -7.75 -14.72 -12.88
C ALA A 251 -7.58 -15.63 -11.65
N LEU A 252 -8.61 -15.82 -10.83
CA LEU A 252 -8.61 -16.71 -9.67
C LEU A 252 -8.69 -18.19 -10.10
N VAL A 253 -7.63 -18.65 -10.78
CA VAL A 253 -7.50 -20.00 -11.33
C VAL A 253 -6.24 -20.67 -10.74
N ASP A 254 -6.42 -21.83 -10.09
CA ASP A 254 -5.31 -22.63 -9.52
C ASP A 254 -4.56 -23.40 -10.63
N ASP A 255 -3.85 -22.68 -11.49
CA ASP A 255 -3.02 -23.26 -12.54
C ASP A 255 -1.92 -22.28 -12.98
N VAL A 256 -0.67 -22.69 -12.81
CA VAL A 256 0.53 -21.97 -13.28
C VAL A 256 1.35 -22.81 -14.28
N LYS A 257 0.77 -23.89 -14.81
CA LYS A 257 1.47 -24.79 -15.73
C LYS A 257 1.99 -24.04 -16.95
N GLY A 258 3.31 -24.13 -17.15
CA GLY A 258 4.00 -23.50 -18.26
C GLY A 258 4.30 -22.01 -18.09
N LEU A 259 3.83 -21.34 -17.01
CA LEU A 259 4.25 -19.98 -16.69
C LEU A 259 5.76 -19.93 -16.44
N ARG A 260 6.44 -18.99 -17.08
CA ARG A 260 7.88 -18.78 -16.95
C ARG A 260 8.14 -17.71 -15.90
N ILE A 261 8.77 -18.10 -14.79
CA ILE A 261 9.07 -17.24 -13.64
C ILE A 261 10.57 -16.98 -13.61
N GLY A 262 10.96 -15.71 -13.75
CA GLY A 262 12.34 -15.29 -13.66
C GLY A 262 12.70 -14.83 -12.25
N ILE A 263 13.80 -15.30 -11.67
CA ILE A 263 14.35 -14.82 -10.40
C ILE A 263 15.61 -14.01 -10.69
N PRO A 264 15.62 -12.68 -10.45
CA PRO A 264 16.81 -11.87 -10.63
C PRO A 264 17.91 -12.26 -9.63
N ARG A 265 19.11 -12.62 -10.09
CA ARG A 265 20.26 -12.87 -9.22
C ARG A 265 20.61 -11.62 -8.38
N ASP A 266 20.38 -10.46 -8.97
CA ASP A 266 20.61 -9.16 -8.28
C ASP A 266 19.69 -8.92 -7.08
N TYR A 267 18.55 -9.65 -6.98
CA TYR A 267 17.66 -9.59 -5.81
C TYR A 267 18.04 -10.59 -4.70
N MET A 268 18.84 -11.60 -5.02
CA MET A 268 19.19 -12.70 -4.11
C MET A 268 20.65 -12.57 -3.60
N GLY A 269 21.20 -11.35 -3.62
CA GLY A 269 22.60 -11.08 -3.31
C GLY A 269 22.86 -10.58 -1.88
N GLU A 270 23.97 -9.86 -1.74
CA GLU A 270 24.42 -9.27 -0.48
C GLU A 270 23.38 -8.31 0.11
N GLY A 271 23.15 -8.41 1.43
CA GLY A 271 22.18 -7.58 2.16
C GLY A 271 20.78 -8.19 2.30
N LEU A 272 20.49 -9.31 1.62
CA LEU A 272 19.27 -10.08 1.84
C LEU A 272 19.42 -10.99 3.06
N ASP A 273 18.47 -10.92 3.99
CA ASP A 273 18.41 -11.81 5.15
C ASP A 273 18.27 -13.28 4.69
N PRO A 274 19.06 -14.21 5.25
CA PRO A 274 18.99 -15.63 4.87
C PRO A 274 17.62 -16.26 5.08
N GLU A 275 16.89 -15.90 6.13
CA GLU A 275 15.54 -16.44 6.37
C GLU A 275 14.55 -15.94 5.33
N VAL A 276 14.67 -14.68 4.89
CA VAL A 276 13.88 -14.12 3.78
C VAL A 276 14.22 -14.82 2.47
N ASN A 277 15.50 -14.99 2.17
CA ASN A 277 15.95 -15.72 0.97
C ASN A 277 15.36 -17.14 0.93
N ASP A 278 15.49 -17.88 2.03
CA ASP A 278 15.01 -19.27 2.10
C ASP A 278 13.49 -19.38 1.96
N ALA A 279 12.73 -18.46 2.56
CA ALA A 279 11.27 -18.43 2.45
C ALA A 279 10.83 -18.14 1.01
N VAL A 280 11.44 -17.15 0.35
CA VAL A 280 11.15 -16.78 -1.03
C VAL A 280 11.52 -17.90 -2.01
N MET A 281 12.67 -18.56 -1.82
CA MET A 281 13.07 -19.70 -2.66
C MET A 281 12.17 -20.91 -2.46
N LYS A 282 11.68 -21.17 -1.23
CA LYS A 282 10.66 -22.20 -0.98
C LYS A 282 9.35 -21.89 -1.69
N ALA A 283 8.92 -20.63 -1.70
CA ALA A 283 7.72 -20.22 -2.43
C ALA A 283 7.87 -20.42 -3.94
N ALA A 284 9.02 -20.06 -4.51
CA ALA A 284 9.33 -20.31 -5.90
C ALA A 284 9.26 -21.81 -6.24
N LYS A 285 9.77 -22.67 -5.35
CA LYS A 285 9.70 -24.13 -5.50
C LYS A 285 8.26 -24.66 -5.49
N VAL A 286 7.38 -24.11 -4.65
CA VAL A 286 5.95 -24.48 -4.65
C VAL A 286 5.32 -24.19 -6.03
N LEU A 287 5.61 -23.03 -6.63
CA LEU A 287 5.13 -22.71 -7.97
C LEU A 287 5.72 -23.62 -9.04
N GLU A 288 6.99 -24.00 -8.92
CA GLU A 288 7.63 -24.98 -9.81
C GLU A 288 6.98 -26.37 -9.70
N GLU A 289 6.68 -26.84 -8.48
CA GLU A 289 5.96 -28.09 -8.22
C GLU A 289 4.53 -28.07 -8.79
N LYS A 290 3.91 -26.88 -8.90
CA LYS A 290 2.62 -26.66 -9.57
C LYS A 290 2.74 -26.55 -11.10
N GLY A 291 3.93 -26.65 -11.66
CA GLY A 291 4.20 -26.73 -13.10
C GLY A 291 4.68 -25.44 -13.76
N ALA A 292 5.01 -24.41 -13.00
CA ALA A 292 5.72 -23.25 -13.51
C ALA A 292 7.18 -23.62 -13.87
N ILE A 293 7.79 -22.85 -14.76
CA ILE A 293 9.20 -22.96 -15.16
C ILE A 293 9.95 -21.84 -14.44
N VAL A 294 10.83 -22.18 -13.50
CA VAL A 294 11.56 -21.21 -12.69
C VAL A 294 13.01 -21.14 -13.13
N GLU A 295 13.49 -19.95 -13.49
CA GLU A 295 14.85 -19.72 -13.96
C GLU A 295 15.49 -18.47 -13.33
N ALA A 296 16.78 -18.52 -13.05
CA ALA A 296 17.54 -17.36 -12.57
C ALA A 296 18.12 -16.56 -13.75
N PHE A 297 18.01 -15.22 -13.69
CA PHE A 297 18.55 -14.32 -14.72
C PHE A 297 19.18 -13.07 -14.09
N ASP A 298 19.79 -12.20 -14.92
CA ASP A 298 20.44 -10.96 -14.48
C ASP A 298 19.56 -9.75 -14.77
N LEU A 299 19.40 -8.88 -13.75
CA LEU A 299 18.66 -7.61 -13.82
C LEU A 299 19.56 -6.46 -13.32
N ARG A 300 20.62 -6.18 -14.06
CA ARG A 300 21.81 -5.43 -13.60
C ARG A 300 21.57 -3.96 -13.29
N LEU A 301 20.56 -3.32 -13.89
CA LEU A 301 20.34 -1.88 -13.74
C LEU A 301 19.54 -1.52 -12.50
N VAL A 302 18.92 -2.50 -11.81
CA VAL A 302 18.16 -2.25 -10.57
C VAL A 302 19.01 -1.65 -9.45
N LYS A 303 20.31 -1.86 -9.45
CA LYS A 303 21.26 -1.20 -8.51
C LYS A 303 21.26 0.33 -8.62
N TYR A 304 20.76 0.90 -9.72
CA TYR A 304 20.61 2.34 -9.91
C TYR A 304 19.20 2.84 -9.57
N ALA A 305 18.30 1.95 -9.15
CA ALA A 305 16.91 2.31 -8.91
C ALA A 305 16.76 3.30 -7.75
N ILE A 306 17.44 3.06 -6.62
CA ILE A 306 17.39 3.93 -5.43
C ILE A 306 17.79 5.38 -5.78
N PRO A 307 18.99 5.66 -6.31
CA PRO A 307 19.38 7.05 -6.61
C PRO A 307 18.50 7.70 -7.70
N ALA A 308 18.03 6.93 -8.69
CA ALA A 308 17.13 7.46 -9.71
C ALA A 308 15.76 7.81 -9.12
N TYR A 309 15.21 6.93 -8.28
CA TYR A 309 13.91 7.12 -7.63
C TYR A 309 13.92 8.37 -6.73
N TYR A 310 14.83 8.46 -5.76
CA TYR A 310 14.84 9.60 -4.84
C TYR A 310 15.07 10.92 -5.55
N THR A 311 15.90 10.93 -6.60
CA THR A 311 16.09 12.14 -7.41
C THR A 311 14.78 12.58 -8.09
N ILE A 312 14.02 11.66 -8.68
CA ILE A 312 12.76 11.96 -9.37
C ILE A 312 11.67 12.29 -8.36
N ALA A 313 11.49 11.43 -7.35
CA ALA A 313 10.43 11.55 -6.36
C ALA A 313 10.56 12.85 -5.54
N ASP A 314 11.79 13.20 -5.12
CA ASP A 314 12.02 14.43 -4.36
C ASP A 314 11.82 15.68 -5.24
N ALA A 315 12.21 15.64 -6.52
CA ALA A 315 11.94 16.71 -7.48
C ALA A 315 10.42 16.93 -7.64
N GLU A 316 9.67 15.86 -7.85
CA GLU A 316 8.20 15.93 -7.99
C GLU A 316 7.54 16.36 -6.67
N ALA A 317 8.00 15.86 -5.52
CA ALA A 317 7.54 16.26 -4.20
C ALA A 317 7.72 17.76 -3.95
N SER A 318 8.88 18.32 -4.29
CA SER A 318 9.13 19.75 -4.10
C SER A 318 8.12 20.61 -4.85
N SER A 319 7.72 20.19 -6.07
CA SER A 319 6.68 20.87 -6.86
C SER A 319 5.27 20.57 -6.33
N ASN A 320 4.96 19.32 -6.00
CA ASN A 320 3.62 18.94 -5.52
C ASN A 320 3.26 19.57 -4.18
N LEU A 321 4.23 19.73 -3.28
CA LEU A 321 3.99 20.26 -1.93
C LEU A 321 4.12 21.80 -1.85
N GLU A 322 4.43 22.50 -2.94
CA GLU A 322 4.49 23.97 -2.96
C GLU A 322 3.15 24.63 -2.62
N ARG A 323 2.04 23.97 -2.97
CA ARG A 323 0.67 24.44 -2.74
C ARG A 323 0.23 24.49 -1.28
N PHE A 324 0.94 23.80 -0.38
CA PHE A 324 0.63 23.77 1.05
C PHE A 324 1.35 24.90 1.77
N ASP A 325 0.73 26.08 1.76
CA ASP A 325 1.29 27.34 2.25
C ASP A 325 0.48 27.97 3.40
N GLY A 326 -0.65 27.35 3.77
CA GLY A 326 -1.55 27.85 4.81
C GLY A 326 -2.37 29.07 4.42
N VAL A 327 -2.45 29.43 3.12
CA VAL A 327 -3.22 30.61 2.67
C VAL A 327 -4.67 30.25 2.41
N LYS A 328 -4.95 29.24 1.59
CA LYS A 328 -6.31 28.83 1.22
C LYS A 328 -6.89 27.78 2.17
N TYR A 329 -6.08 26.86 2.65
CA TYR A 329 -6.45 25.74 3.51
C TYR A 329 -5.23 25.22 4.28
N GLY A 330 -5.47 24.33 5.21
CA GLY A 330 -4.43 23.72 6.02
C GLY A 330 -4.02 24.56 7.23
N TYR A 331 -2.96 24.10 7.91
CA TYR A 331 -2.39 24.79 9.05
C TYR A 331 -1.74 26.12 8.63
N ARG A 332 -1.98 27.18 9.40
CA ARG A 332 -1.28 28.46 9.30
C ARG A 332 -0.68 28.80 10.66
N THR A 333 0.58 29.22 10.66
CA THR A 333 1.19 29.77 11.89
C THR A 333 0.39 30.98 12.39
N LYS A 334 0.30 31.13 13.71
CA LYS A 334 -0.38 32.26 14.34
C LYS A 334 0.56 33.44 14.61
N ASP A 335 1.87 33.17 14.67
CA ASP A 335 2.91 34.13 14.99
C ASP A 335 3.74 34.46 13.75
N TYR A 336 3.41 35.53 13.05
CA TYR A 336 4.15 35.99 11.86
C TYR A 336 4.10 37.51 11.70
N ASP A 337 5.17 38.03 11.11
CA ASP A 337 5.28 39.42 10.67
C ASP A 337 5.45 39.45 9.14
N GLY A 338 4.40 39.89 8.45
CA GLY A 338 4.31 39.94 7.00
C GLY A 338 4.19 38.58 6.29
N LEU A 339 3.86 38.65 5.00
CA LEU A 339 3.50 37.49 4.18
C LEU A 339 4.64 36.47 4.03
N HIS A 340 5.85 36.93 3.78
CA HIS A 340 7.01 36.06 3.62
C HIS A 340 7.32 35.25 4.89
N ASN A 341 7.23 35.90 6.06
CA ASN A 341 7.44 35.23 7.34
C ASN A 341 6.32 34.21 7.62
N MET A 342 5.07 34.53 7.25
CA MET A 342 3.95 33.62 7.36
C MET A 342 4.19 32.32 6.57
N TYR A 343 4.57 32.40 5.28
CA TYR A 343 4.89 31.22 4.48
C TYR A 343 6.01 30.39 5.11
N LYS A 344 7.12 31.05 5.47
CA LYS A 344 8.28 30.40 6.05
C LYS A 344 7.94 29.66 7.33
N LYS A 345 7.28 30.30 8.28
CA LYS A 345 6.91 29.70 9.58
C LYS A 345 5.87 28.61 9.39
N THR A 346 4.82 28.84 8.60
CA THR A 346 3.77 27.85 8.35
C THR A 346 4.37 26.53 7.83
N ARG A 347 5.20 26.58 6.82
CA ARG A 347 5.84 25.39 6.23
C ARG A 347 6.87 24.76 7.17
N SER A 348 7.64 25.58 7.90
CA SER A 348 8.62 25.10 8.89
C SER A 348 7.98 24.35 10.05
N GLU A 349 6.83 24.83 10.54
CA GLU A 349 6.08 24.24 11.65
C GLU A 349 5.15 23.11 11.20
N GLY A 350 4.64 23.19 9.97
CA GLY A 350 3.61 22.30 9.42
C GLY A 350 4.17 20.99 8.85
N PHE A 351 5.39 21.01 8.30
CA PHE A 351 6.03 19.81 7.76
C PHE A 351 7.02 19.19 8.74
N GLY A 352 7.03 17.86 8.78
CA GLY A 352 8.00 17.08 9.52
C GLY A 352 9.41 17.09 8.90
N PRO A 353 10.41 16.56 9.62
CA PRO A 353 11.82 16.60 9.17
C PRO A 353 12.10 15.92 7.84
N GLU A 354 11.50 14.73 7.59
CA GLU A 354 11.72 13.96 6.36
C GLU A 354 11.13 14.68 5.14
N VAL A 355 9.91 15.18 5.25
CA VAL A 355 9.26 15.95 4.17
C VAL A 355 10.07 17.20 3.83
N LYS A 356 10.55 17.94 4.84
CA LYS A 356 11.42 19.11 4.62
C LYS A 356 12.71 18.73 3.91
N ARG A 357 13.33 17.61 4.28
CA ARG A 357 14.56 17.08 3.63
C ARG A 357 14.30 16.84 2.15
N ARG A 358 13.24 16.13 1.81
CA ARG A 358 12.90 15.80 0.41
C ARG A 358 12.52 17.02 -0.42
N ILE A 359 11.79 17.98 0.14
CA ILE A 359 11.51 19.27 -0.53
C ILE A 359 12.82 20.01 -0.84
N MET A 360 13.76 20.06 0.10
CA MET A 360 15.05 20.74 -0.12
C MET A 360 15.89 20.03 -1.17
N LEU A 361 15.99 18.70 -1.11
CA LEU A 361 16.70 17.90 -2.12
C LEU A 361 16.05 18.05 -3.50
N GLY A 362 14.73 18.01 -3.59
CA GLY A 362 14.01 18.21 -4.84
C GLY A 362 14.24 19.60 -5.45
N SER A 363 14.18 20.64 -4.64
CA SER A 363 14.49 22.00 -5.07
C SER A 363 15.94 22.13 -5.55
N PHE A 364 16.87 21.45 -4.91
CA PHE A 364 18.28 21.43 -5.33
C PHE A 364 18.46 20.76 -6.69
N VAL A 365 17.90 19.55 -6.88
CA VAL A 365 18.08 18.81 -8.15
C VAL A 365 17.36 19.46 -9.34
N LEU A 366 16.36 20.29 -9.08
CA LEU A 366 15.67 21.09 -10.11
C LEU A 366 16.33 22.44 -10.37
N SER A 367 17.31 22.86 -9.58
CA SER A 367 17.95 24.17 -9.70
C SER A 367 18.84 24.27 -10.95
N SER A 368 19.05 25.51 -11.42
CA SER A 368 19.94 25.80 -12.54
C SER A 368 21.35 25.25 -12.32
N GLY A 369 21.89 24.55 -13.31
CA GLY A 369 23.20 23.88 -13.25
C GLY A 369 23.16 22.44 -12.71
N TYR A 370 22.11 22.02 -11.99
CA TYR A 370 21.97 20.65 -11.47
C TYR A 370 20.88 19.85 -12.19
N TYR A 371 19.94 20.50 -12.85
CA TYR A 371 18.82 19.86 -13.55
C TYR A 371 19.27 18.79 -14.53
N ASP A 372 20.21 19.09 -15.43
CA ASP A 372 20.72 18.15 -16.42
C ASP A 372 21.55 17.04 -15.78
N ALA A 373 22.38 17.39 -14.79
CA ALA A 373 23.31 16.47 -14.15
C ALA A 373 22.62 15.43 -13.24
N TYR A 374 21.50 15.80 -12.63
CA TYR A 374 20.77 14.95 -11.70
C TYR A 374 19.39 14.52 -12.23
N TYR A 375 18.46 15.47 -12.45
CA TYR A 375 17.09 15.14 -12.77
C TYR A 375 16.97 14.48 -14.15
N LEU A 376 17.51 15.07 -15.21
CA LEU A 376 17.48 14.43 -16.54
C LEU A 376 18.25 13.12 -16.58
N LYS A 377 19.36 13.01 -15.85
CA LYS A 377 20.10 11.75 -15.73
C LYS A 377 19.24 10.68 -15.05
N ALA A 378 18.51 11.01 -13.99
CA ALA A 378 17.60 10.09 -13.31
C ALA A 378 16.45 9.64 -14.22
N LEU A 379 15.85 10.54 -15.00
CA LEU A 379 14.83 10.18 -16.00
C LEU A 379 15.37 9.25 -17.09
N ARG A 380 16.59 9.47 -17.58
CA ARG A 380 17.25 8.55 -18.52
C ARG A 380 17.50 7.19 -17.88
N THR A 381 17.91 7.15 -16.62
CA THR A 381 18.10 5.90 -15.85
C THR A 381 16.77 5.17 -15.67
N LYS A 382 15.67 5.88 -15.33
CA LYS A 382 14.30 5.32 -15.28
C LYS A 382 13.96 4.62 -16.61
N ALA A 383 14.20 5.28 -17.74
CA ALA A 383 13.93 4.71 -19.06
C ALA A 383 14.78 3.46 -19.36
N LEU A 384 16.03 3.42 -18.89
CA LEU A 384 16.91 2.25 -19.06
C LEU A 384 16.47 1.07 -18.18
N ILE A 385 16.06 1.32 -16.92
CA ILE A 385 15.49 0.31 -16.04
C ILE A 385 14.24 -0.29 -16.66
N LYS A 386 13.32 0.56 -17.17
CA LYS A 386 12.13 0.06 -17.89
C LYS A 386 12.50 -0.86 -19.06
N LYS A 387 13.45 -0.44 -19.91
CA LYS A 387 13.91 -1.28 -21.06
C LYS A 387 14.51 -2.62 -20.60
N GLU A 388 15.13 -2.69 -19.44
CA GLU A 388 15.65 -3.94 -18.90
C GLU A 388 14.54 -4.88 -18.48
N PHE A 389 13.48 -4.38 -17.82
CA PHE A 389 12.26 -5.13 -17.54
C PHE A 389 11.56 -5.57 -18.84
N ASP A 390 11.40 -4.67 -19.82
CA ASP A 390 10.82 -5.01 -21.13
C ASP A 390 11.59 -6.16 -21.83
N ARG A 391 12.91 -6.25 -21.63
CA ARG A 391 13.73 -7.36 -22.13
C ARG A 391 13.48 -8.65 -21.34
N ALA A 392 13.38 -8.57 -20.00
CA ALA A 392 13.11 -9.70 -19.15
C ALA A 392 11.74 -10.33 -19.49
N PHE A 393 10.71 -9.51 -19.68
CA PHE A 393 9.35 -9.95 -20.02
C PHE A 393 9.19 -10.52 -21.45
N ARG A 394 10.24 -10.53 -22.28
CA ARG A 394 10.25 -11.35 -23.52
C ARG A 394 10.46 -12.83 -23.23
N ASN A 395 11.07 -13.16 -22.09
CA ASN A 395 11.44 -14.51 -21.71
C ASN A 395 10.63 -15.04 -20.52
N TYR A 396 10.13 -14.16 -19.68
CA TYR A 396 9.41 -14.48 -18.44
C TYR A 396 8.03 -13.84 -18.45
N ASP A 397 7.07 -14.53 -17.86
CA ASP A 397 5.71 -14.02 -17.69
C ASP A 397 5.59 -13.29 -16.33
N ILE A 398 6.40 -13.72 -15.35
CA ILE A 398 6.48 -13.14 -14.00
C ILE A 398 7.95 -13.03 -13.57
N ILE A 399 8.26 -11.97 -12.83
CA ILE A 399 9.51 -11.87 -12.08
C ILE A 399 9.18 -12.02 -10.60
N LEU A 400 9.91 -12.93 -9.92
CA LEU A 400 9.73 -13.23 -8.51
C LEU A 400 10.96 -12.82 -7.70
N GLY A 401 10.75 -12.23 -6.54
CA GLY A 401 11.81 -11.86 -5.61
C GLY A 401 11.26 -11.57 -4.20
N PRO A 402 12.10 -11.14 -3.27
CA PRO A 402 11.64 -10.69 -1.96
C PRO A 402 10.91 -9.33 -2.06
N ALA A 403 9.93 -9.08 -1.19
CA ALA A 403 9.27 -7.78 -1.09
C ALA A 403 10.11 -6.77 -0.28
N ALA A 404 10.93 -7.25 0.65
CA ALA A 404 11.84 -6.46 1.47
C ALA A 404 13.11 -7.28 1.80
N PRO A 405 14.25 -6.63 2.12
CA PRO A 405 15.50 -7.35 2.40
C PRO A 405 15.51 -8.07 3.75
N THR A 406 14.68 -7.64 4.68
CA THR A 406 14.55 -8.19 6.03
C THR A 406 13.08 -8.29 6.42
N THR A 407 12.79 -8.92 7.55
CA THR A 407 11.50 -8.75 8.25
C THR A 407 11.42 -7.37 8.90
N ALA A 408 10.26 -7.04 9.48
CA ALA A 408 10.01 -5.73 10.07
C ALA A 408 11.08 -5.33 11.10
N PRO A 409 11.78 -4.18 10.95
CA PRO A 409 12.71 -3.69 11.94
C PRO A 409 12.00 -3.18 13.20
N GLU A 410 12.75 -3.11 14.32
CA GLU A 410 12.26 -2.51 15.54
C GLU A 410 12.00 -1.01 15.39
N LEU A 411 10.99 -0.50 16.10
CA LEU A 411 10.70 0.94 16.17
C LEU A 411 11.93 1.77 16.57
N GLY A 412 12.09 2.92 15.94
CA GLY A 412 13.19 3.87 16.19
C GLY A 412 14.51 3.55 15.49
N LYS A 413 14.73 2.30 15.04
CA LYS A 413 16.01 1.93 14.41
C LYS A 413 16.20 2.50 13.01
N SER A 414 15.13 2.69 12.26
CA SER A 414 15.20 3.25 10.90
C SER A 414 15.31 4.78 10.89
N LEU A 415 14.73 5.46 11.88
CA LEU A 415 14.78 6.93 11.98
C LEU A 415 16.18 7.47 12.23
N SER A 416 17.06 6.70 12.90
CA SER A 416 18.42 7.10 13.20
C SER A 416 19.36 7.10 11.98
N ASP A 417 18.99 6.38 10.91
CA ASP A 417 19.77 6.25 9.69
C ASP A 417 18.85 6.20 8.45
N PRO A 418 18.63 7.36 7.78
CA PRO A 418 17.78 7.41 6.58
C PRO A 418 18.22 6.47 5.46
N MET A 419 19.51 6.14 5.36
CA MET A 419 19.98 5.20 4.34
C MET A 419 19.47 3.78 4.58
N LYS A 420 19.30 3.35 5.83
CA LYS A 420 18.69 2.05 6.14
C LYS A 420 17.22 2.00 5.71
N MET A 421 16.49 3.09 5.93
CA MET A 421 15.10 3.20 5.46
C MET A 421 15.04 3.11 3.93
N TYR A 422 15.92 3.82 3.22
CA TYR A 422 15.96 3.82 1.75
C TYR A 422 16.35 2.47 1.16
N LEU A 423 17.26 1.74 1.81
CA LEU A 423 17.65 0.38 1.38
C LEU A 423 16.53 -0.64 1.60
N GLY A 424 15.60 -0.39 2.52
CA GLY A 424 14.42 -1.23 2.74
C GLY A 424 13.52 -1.39 1.50
N ASP A 425 13.56 -0.42 0.58
CA ASP A 425 12.71 -0.39 -0.63
C ASP A 425 13.45 -0.86 -1.90
N ILE A 426 14.65 -1.43 -1.76
CA ILE A 426 15.54 -1.76 -2.90
C ILE A 426 14.88 -2.66 -3.95
N TYR A 427 13.99 -3.57 -3.54
CA TYR A 427 13.33 -4.52 -4.44
C TYR A 427 12.02 -3.99 -5.04
N THR A 428 11.43 -2.96 -4.45
CA THR A 428 10.12 -2.45 -4.86
C THR A 428 10.19 -1.22 -5.76
N ILE A 429 11.17 -0.34 -5.54
CA ILE A 429 11.34 0.94 -6.24
C ILE A 429 11.44 0.79 -7.76
N SER A 430 12.16 -0.22 -8.25
CA SER A 430 12.37 -0.44 -9.68
C SER A 430 11.07 -0.72 -10.44
N VAL A 431 10.09 -1.32 -9.76
CA VAL A 431 8.76 -1.63 -10.29
C VAL A 431 7.96 -0.34 -10.56
N ASN A 432 8.02 0.65 -9.64
CA ASN A 432 7.40 1.96 -9.84
C ASN A 432 8.08 2.75 -10.94
N LEU A 433 9.42 2.75 -10.99
CA LEU A 433 10.18 3.40 -12.05
C LEU A 433 9.83 2.85 -13.43
N ALA A 434 9.56 1.56 -13.53
CA ALA A 434 9.15 0.91 -14.77
C ALA A 434 7.63 1.00 -15.07
N GLY A 435 6.81 1.47 -14.12
CA GLY A 435 5.36 1.58 -14.24
C GLY A 435 4.61 0.24 -14.19
N LEU A 436 5.27 -0.81 -13.71
CA LEU A 436 4.79 -2.20 -13.72
C LEU A 436 3.85 -2.52 -12.56
N PRO A 437 2.97 -3.52 -12.67
CA PRO A 437 2.23 -4.04 -11.55
C PRO A 437 3.14 -4.91 -10.67
N GLY A 438 2.83 -4.97 -9.38
CA GLY A 438 3.53 -5.81 -8.42
C GLY A 438 2.63 -6.20 -7.24
N MET A 439 2.78 -7.42 -6.76
CA MET A 439 1.97 -7.98 -5.68
C MET A 439 2.88 -8.57 -4.60
N SER A 440 2.61 -8.25 -3.34
CA SER A 440 3.24 -8.88 -2.19
C SER A 440 2.32 -9.95 -1.64
N VAL A 441 2.87 -11.14 -1.42
CA VAL A 441 2.13 -12.31 -0.88
C VAL A 441 2.93 -12.88 0.29
N PRO A 442 2.30 -13.15 1.44
CA PRO A 442 2.97 -13.79 2.59
C PRO A 442 3.50 -15.19 2.24
N VAL A 443 4.75 -15.49 2.65
CA VAL A 443 5.40 -16.79 2.36
C VAL A 443 5.92 -17.51 3.59
N GLY A 444 5.71 -16.97 4.77
CA GLY A 444 6.13 -17.55 6.04
C GLY A 444 6.46 -16.51 7.09
N LYS A 445 7.19 -16.94 8.11
CA LYS A 445 7.68 -16.09 9.20
C LYS A 445 9.14 -16.39 9.47
N ASP A 446 9.87 -15.40 10.02
CA ASP A 446 11.22 -15.60 10.52
C ASP A 446 11.23 -16.33 11.86
N SER A 447 12.42 -16.58 12.39
CA SER A 447 12.62 -17.23 13.71
C SER A 447 12.05 -16.44 14.90
N LYS A 448 11.69 -15.16 14.69
CA LYS A 448 11.06 -14.27 15.68
C LYS A 448 9.54 -14.21 15.53
N GLY A 449 8.97 -14.92 14.55
CA GLY A 449 7.53 -14.90 14.24
C GLY A 449 7.07 -13.72 13.39
N LEU A 450 7.99 -12.91 12.85
CA LEU A 450 7.65 -11.79 11.97
C LEU A 450 7.42 -12.27 10.54
N PRO A 451 6.39 -11.74 9.84
CA PRO A 451 6.04 -12.17 8.50
C PRO A 451 7.13 -11.87 7.46
N ILE A 452 7.18 -12.74 6.44
CA ILE A 452 8.00 -12.61 5.24
C ILE A 452 7.07 -12.62 4.03
N GLY A 453 7.28 -11.68 3.08
CA GLY A 453 6.54 -11.63 1.83
C GLY A 453 7.44 -11.83 0.61
N MET A 454 6.97 -12.60 -0.38
CA MET A 454 7.51 -12.57 -1.73
C MET A 454 6.86 -11.45 -2.52
N GLN A 455 7.55 -10.95 -3.52
CA GLN A 455 7.03 -10.03 -4.52
C GLN A 455 6.93 -10.74 -5.88
N LEU A 456 5.75 -10.66 -6.49
CA LEU A 456 5.53 -11.01 -7.89
C LEU A 456 5.42 -9.72 -8.71
N ILE A 457 6.12 -9.65 -9.84
CA ILE A 457 6.13 -8.49 -10.73
C ILE A 457 5.68 -8.96 -12.11
N GLY A 458 4.65 -8.30 -12.67
CA GLY A 458 4.12 -8.58 -14.01
C GLY A 458 4.56 -7.55 -15.04
N ASN A 459 4.34 -7.87 -16.30
CA ASN A 459 4.45 -6.91 -17.38
C ASN A 459 3.31 -5.86 -17.25
N VAL A 460 3.42 -4.77 -18.00
CA VAL A 460 2.39 -3.72 -18.05
C VAL A 460 1.04 -4.34 -18.40
N PHE A 461 0.03 -4.08 -17.57
CA PHE A 461 -1.35 -4.58 -17.69
C PHE A 461 -1.54 -6.10 -17.50
N GLU A 462 -0.53 -6.79 -16.96
CA GLU A 462 -0.59 -8.23 -16.68
C GLU A 462 -0.93 -8.52 -15.21
N GLU A 463 -1.81 -7.74 -14.60
CA GLU A 463 -2.30 -8.00 -13.23
C GLU A 463 -2.95 -9.38 -13.11
N LYS A 464 -3.70 -9.83 -14.13
CA LYS A 464 -4.34 -11.15 -14.16
C LYS A 464 -3.32 -12.27 -14.03
N THR A 465 -2.17 -12.14 -14.69
CA THR A 465 -1.08 -13.12 -14.62
C THR A 465 -0.47 -13.17 -13.20
N LEU A 466 -0.32 -12.02 -12.54
CA LEU A 466 0.13 -11.97 -11.14
C LEU A 466 -0.87 -12.61 -10.19
N ILE A 467 -2.15 -12.24 -10.30
CA ILE A 467 -3.24 -12.76 -9.47
C ILE A 467 -3.33 -14.28 -9.59
N ARG A 468 -3.26 -14.81 -10.82
CA ARG A 468 -3.27 -16.25 -11.08
C ARG A 468 -2.13 -16.98 -10.37
N ALA A 469 -0.90 -16.48 -10.46
CA ALA A 469 0.25 -17.10 -9.80
C ALA A 469 0.17 -16.99 -8.27
N ALA A 470 -0.23 -15.83 -7.76
CA ALA A 470 -0.43 -15.60 -6.34
C ALA A 470 -1.52 -16.51 -5.76
N TYR A 471 -2.65 -16.64 -6.48
CA TYR A 471 -3.77 -17.50 -6.09
C TYR A 471 -3.38 -18.98 -6.08
N THR A 472 -2.65 -19.44 -7.12
CA THR A 472 -2.13 -20.82 -7.14
C THR A 472 -1.21 -21.11 -5.97
N TYR A 473 -0.31 -20.15 -5.62
CA TYR A 473 0.55 -20.28 -4.46
C TYR A 473 -0.27 -20.35 -3.15
N GLU A 474 -1.23 -19.47 -2.99
CA GLU A 474 -2.11 -19.42 -1.82
C GLU A 474 -2.93 -20.72 -1.67
N CYS A 475 -3.54 -21.23 -2.74
CA CYS A 475 -4.25 -22.50 -2.75
C CYS A 475 -3.35 -23.70 -2.33
N ALA A 476 -2.09 -23.69 -2.77
CA ALA A 476 -1.12 -24.73 -2.41
C ALA A 476 -0.69 -24.68 -0.93
N THR A 477 -0.78 -23.47 -0.31
CA THR A 477 -0.21 -23.21 1.03
C THR A 477 -1.26 -22.79 2.08
N LYS A 478 -2.56 -22.78 1.75
CA LYS A 478 -3.64 -22.33 2.65
C LYS A 478 -3.58 -22.87 4.09
N LYS A 479 -3.03 -24.06 4.29
CA LYS A 479 -2.80 -24.64 5.63
C LYS A 479 -1.61 -24.02 6.38
N MET A 480 -0.75 -23.27 5.69
CA MET A 480 0.46 -22.64 6.25
C MET A 480 0.23 -21.18 6.67
N HIS A 481 -0.83 -20.55 6.16
CA HIS A 481 -1.15 -19.14 6.39
C HIS A 481 -2.45 -18.99 7.20
N GLU A 482 -2.50 -19.62 8.39
CA GLU A 482 -3.53 -19.20 9.34
C GLU A 482 -3.27 -17.74 9.69
N THR A 483 -4.16 -16.86 9.21
CA THR A 483 -4.20 -15.45 9.64
C THR A 483 -4.33 -15.49 11.17
N PRO A 484 -3.55 -14.73 11.94
CA PRO A 484 -3.69 -14.74 13.40
C PRO A 484 -5.05 -14.13 13.77
N ALA A 485 -6.06 -14.97 13.80
CA ALA A 485 -7.40 -14.61 14.22
C ALA A 485 -7.50 -14.55 15.74
N SER A 486 -6.76 -13.75 16.33
CA SER A 486 -6.50 -13.42 17.72
C SER A 486 -5.00 -13.47 17.96
N VAL A 487 -4.29 -12.43 17.59
CA VAL A 487 -3.10 -12.07 18.33
C VAL A 487 -3.63 -11.64 19.69
N GLY A 488 -3.68 -12.58 20.64
CA GLY A 488 -3.67 -12.20 22.04
C GLY A 488 -2.40 -11.35 22.16
N LEU A 489 -2.57 -10.05 22.38
CA LEU A 489 -1.50 -9.08 22.55
C LEU A 489 -0.52 -9.70 23.55
N MET A 490 0.64 -10.16 23.07
CA MET A 490 1.70 -10.65 23.95
C MET A 490 2.18 -9.43 24.74
N SER A 491 1.67 -9.30 25.96
CA SER A 491 2.07 -8.25 26.88
C SER A 491 3.56 -8.45 27.20
N GLU A 492 4.30 -7.35 27.39
CA GLU A 492 5.72 -7.33 27.81
C GLU A 492 6.06 -8.22 29.04
N LYS A 493 5.06 -8.85 29.66
CA LYS A 493 5.19 -9.72 30.82
C LYS A 493 5.57 -11.17 30.50
N GLU A 494 5.50 -11.63 29.24
CA GLU A 494 5.82 -13.02 28.84
C GLU A 494 7.22 -13.17 28.21
N VAL A 495 7.98 -12.07 28.10
CA VAL A 495 9.38 -12.06 27.62
C VAL A 495 10.32 -11.74 28.79
N ARG A 496 10.24 -12.51 29.89
CA ARG A 496 11.27 -12.54 30.94
C ARG A 496 11.68 -13.96 31.27
#